data_645d19393578d1af49c778b9e080df5d
#
_entry.id   645d19393578d1af49c778b9e080df5d
#
_cell.length_a   1.000
_cell.length_b   1.000
_cell.length_c   1.000
_cell.angle_alpha   90.00
_cell.angle_beta   90.00
_cell.angle_gamma   90.00
#
_symmetry.space_group_name_H-M   'P 1'
#
loop_
_entity.id
_entity.type
_entity.pdbx_description
1 polymer ?
#
loop_
_entity_poly.entity_id
_entity_poly.type
_entity_poly.pdbx_seq_one_letter_code
_entity_poly.pdbx_strand_id
1 'polypeptide(L)'
;MKRIGVISDTHSLFDNELREFLRDVDEIWHAGDFGSLELADEIAAFKPLKGVYGNIDGGTMRRVYPEFSFFECEGKRVLITHIGGYPNHYSPAAMRMIESTRPDIFIAGHSHILKVIYDPVCKLLHINPGAAGQYGFHKVRTAVRFTLDDGDIRDMEIGEWSRVAK
;
A
#
# COMPACT_ATOMS: atom_id res chain seq x y z
N MET A 1 -9.29 17.09 -4.97
CA MET A 1 -9.72 15.69 -5.06
C MET A 1 -8.65 14.84 -5.73
N LYS A 2 -8.29 13.73 -5.12
CA LYS A 2 -7.37 12.75 -5.72
C LYS A 2 -7.91 11.34 -5.55
N ARG A 3 -7.83 10.57 -6.61
CA ARG A 3 -8.13 9.14 -6.58
C ARG A 3 -6.84 8.38 -6.35
N ILE A 4 -6.85 7.51 -5.35
CA ILE A 4 -5.66 6.81 -4.89
C ILE A 4 -5.84 5.31 -5.07
N GLY A 5 -4.82 4.65 -5.64
CA GLY A 5 -4.73 3.20 -5.64
C GLY A 5 -3.68 2.75 -4.64
N VAL A 6 -3.99 1.73 -3.86
CA VAL A 6 -3.06 1.17 -2.86
C VAL A 6 -2.82 -0.30 -3.18
N ILE A 7 -1.57 -0.66 -3.40
CA ILE A 7 -1.15 -2.04 -3.69
C ILE A 7 0.06 -2.40 -2.86
N SER A 8 0.31 -3.68 -2.71
CA SER A 8 1.47 -4.19 -1.99
C SER A 8 1.81 -5.60 -2.47
N ASP A 9 3.04 -6.02 -2.18
CA ASP A 9 3.46 -7.39 -2.39
C ASP A 9 3.19 -7.85 -3.83
N THR A 10 3.62 -7.05 -4.78
CA THR A 10 3.47 -7.32 -6.20
C THR A 10 4.39 -8.43 -6.67
N HIS A 11 5.56 -8.58 -6.05
CA HIS A 11 6.53 -9.62 -6.40
C HIS A 11 6.73 -9.74 -7.92
N SER A 12 7.07 -8.62 -8.54
CA SER A 12 7.36 -8.49 -9.97
C SER A 12 6.16 -8.69 -10.91
N LEU A 13 4.93 -8.54 -10.41
CA LEU A 13 3.72 -8.64 -11.22
C LEU A 13 2.94 -7.34 -11.24
N PHE A 14 2.78 -6.78 -12.45
CA PHE A 14 1.89 -5.64 -12.67
C PHE A 14 1.15 -5.87 -13.99
N ASP A 15 0.11 -6.69 -13.92
CA ASP A 15 -0.61 -7.20 -15.08
C ASP A 15 -1.80 -6.33 -15.51
N ASN A 16 -2.52 -6.80 -16.52
CA ASN A 16 -3.65 -6.06 -17.07
C ASN A 16 -4.80 -5.89 -16.07
N GLU A 17 -5.00 -6.84 -15.18
CA GLU A 17 -6.06 -6.74 -14.16
C GLU A 17 -5.78 -5.59 -13.20
N LEU A 18 -4.52 -5.45 -12.76
CA LEU A 18 -4.13 -4.32 -11.91
C LEU A 18 -4.19 -3.00 -12.67
N ARG A 19 -3.74 -2.98 -13.92
CA ARG A 19 -3.78 -1.77 -14.76
C ARG A 19 -5.21 -1.29 -14.98
N GLU A 20 -6.13 -2.21 -15.22
CA GLU A 20 -7.54 -1.87 -15.42
C GLU A 20 -8.16 -1.32 -14.13
N PHE A 21 -7.90 -1.96 -13.00
CA PHE A 21 -8.40 -1.49 -11.71
C PHE A 21 -7.86 -0.10 -11.35
N LEU A 22 -6.62 0.17 -11.71
CA LEU A 22 -5.92 1.41 -11.36
C LEU A 22 -5.95 2.46 -12.48
N ARG A 23 -6.71 2.21 -13.56
CA ARG A 23 -6.70 3.08 -14.73
C ARG A 23 -7.07 4.53 -14.41
N ASP A 24 -8.04 4.75 -13.54
CA ASP A 24 -8.58 6.07 -13.27
C ASP A 24 -8.04 6.71 -11.99
N VAL A 25 -7.05 6.09 -11.33
CA VAL A 25 -6.43 6.72 -10.17
C VAL A 25 -5.44 7.79 -10.59
N ASP A 26 -5.25 8.78 -9.73
CA ASP A 26 -4.29 9.85 -9.97
C ASP A 26 -2.89 9.47 -9.47
N GLU A 27 -2.83 8.59 -8.47
CA GLU A 27 -1.58 8.25 -7.80
C GLU A 27 -1.67 6.83 -7.23
N ILE A 28 -0.54 6.11 -7.24
CA ILE A 28 -0.44 4.76 -6.67
C ILE A 28 0.48 4.81 -5.46
N TRP A 29 0.05 4.21 -4.36
CA TRP A 29 0.84 4.02 -3.16
C TRP A 29 1.14 2.53 -2.99
N HIS A 30 2.42 2.19 -2.88
CA HIS A 30 2.90 0.79 -2.80
C HIS A 30 3.54 0.53 -1.42
N ALA A 31 3.07 -0.48 -0.75
CA ALA A 31 3.49 -0.79 0.62
C ALA A 31 4.64 -1.82 0.70
N GLY A 32 5.42 -1.98 -0.39
CA GLY A 32 6.64 -2.78 -0.36
C GLY A 32 6.53 -4.17 -0.98
N ASP A 33 7.69 -4.82 -1.10
CA ASP A 33 7.86 -6.08 -1.82
C ASP A 33 7.47 -5.93 -3.30
N PHE A 34 8.12 -4.95 -3.95
CA PHE A 34 7.96 -4.73 -5.39
C PHE A 34 8.40 -5.95 -6.20
N GLY A 35 9.56 -6.49 -5.86
CA GLY A 35 10.19 -7.58 -6.58
C GLY A 35 11.41 -7.15 -7.39
N SER A 36 11.31 -6.05 -8.12
CA SER A 36 12.43 -5.52 -8.91
C SER A 36 12.28 -4.02 -9.13
N LEU A 37 13.40 -3.36 -9.44
CA LEU A 37 13.38 -1.94 -9.78
C LEU A 37 12.66 -1.72 -11.11
N GLU A 38 12.79 -2.65 -12.05
CA GLU A 38 12.06 -2.60 -13.32
C GLU A 38 10.56 -2.55 -13.11
N LEU A 39 10.04 -3.34 -12.17
CA LEU A 39 8.61 -3.29 -11.85
C LEU A 39 8.22 -1.95 -11.26
N ALA A 40 9.00 -1.42 -10.35
CA ALA A 40 8.73 -0.11 -9.76
C ALA A 40 8.72 0.98 -10.83
N ASP A 41 9.67 0.92 -11.77
CA ASP A 41 9.73 1.87 -12.89
C ASP A 41 8.52 1.72 -13.81
N GLU A 42 8.05 0.50 -14.03
CA GLU A 42 6.86 0.22 -14.83
C GLU A 42 5.61 0.84 -14.19
N ILE A 43 5.46 0.68 -12.89
CA ILE A 43 4.34 1.28 -12.15
C ILE A 43 4.45 2.81 -12.18
N ALA A 44 5.64 3.35 -11.96
CA ALA A 44 5.85 4.80 -11.95
C ALA A 44 5.60 5.43 -13.32
N ALA A 45 5.86 4.69 -14.39
CA ALA A 45 5.54 5.15 -15.75
C ALA A 45 4.03 5.13 -16.00
N PHE A 46 3.30 4.27 -15.33
CA PHE A 46 1.85 4.16 -15.45
C PHE A 46 1.12 5.28 -14.69
N LYS A 47 1.49 5.52 -13.45
CA LYS A 47 0.92 6.58 -12.59
C LYS A 47 1.99 7.09 -11.62
N PRO A 48 1.88 8.34 -11.13
CA PRO A 48 2.74 8.81 -10.06
C PRO A 48 2.74 7.83 -8.90
N LEU A 49 3.92 7.49 -8.40
CA LEU A 49 4.11 6.42 -7.43
C LEU A 49 4.79 6.94 -6.16
N LYS A 50 4.20 6.62 -5.00
CA LYS A 50 4.86 6.71 -3.71
C LYS A 50 4.94 5.31 -3.13
N GLY A 51 6.04 4.98 -2.48
CA GLY A 51 6.18 3.63 -1.95
C GLY A 51 7.31 3.51 -0.94
N VAL A 52 7.37 2.32 -0.36
CA VAL A 52 8.43 1.92 0.57
C VAL A 52 9.02 0.60 0.08
N TYR A 53 10.25 0.28 0.50
CA TYR A 53 10.79 -1.03 0.20
C TYR A 53 10.22 -2.08 1.18
N GLY A 54 10.15 -3.33 0.73
CA GLY A 54 9.76 -4.46 1.57
C GLY A 54 10.95 -5.33 1.92
N ASN A 55 10.69 -6.38 2.70
CA ASN A 55 11.76 -7.26 3.19
C ASN A 55 12.47 -8.05 2.08
N ILE A 56 11.80 -8.31 0.96
CA ILE A 56 12.45 -8.99 -0.17
C ILE A 56 13.18 -8.03 -1.11
N ASP A 57 12.92 -6.73 -1.01
CA ASP A 57 13.53 -5.75 -1.90
C ASP A 57 14.99 -5.54 -1.57
N GLY A 58 15.85 -5.57 -2.59
CA GLY A 58 17.29 -5.51 -2.42
C GLY A 58 17.84 -4.10 -2.28
N GLY A 59 19.17 -4.00 -2.28
CA GLY A 59 19.88 -2.76 -2.02
C GLY A 59 19.58 -1.64 -3.00
N THR A 60 19.34 -1.95 -4.28
CA THR A 60 18.97 -0.95 -5.28
C THR A 60 17.64 -0.31 -4.95
N MET A 61 16.64 -1.13 -4.60
CA MET A 61 15.31 -0.62 -4.19
C MET A 61 15.41 0.22 -2.93
N ARG A 62 16.21 -0.20 -1.97
CA ARG A 62 16.35 0.50 -0.69
C ARG A 62 17.05 1.85 -0.82
N ARG A 63 17.75 2.07 -1.92
CA ARG A 63 18.34 3.39 -2.23
C ARG A 63 17.33 4.35 -2.85
N VAL A 64 16.30 3.82 -3.49
CA VAL A 64 15.30 4.63 -4.19
C VAL A 64 14.06 4.87 -3.32
N TYR A 65 13.63 3.87 -2.55
CA TYR A 65 12.44 3.93 -1.72
C TYR A 65 12.81 3.81 -0.23
N PRO A 66 12.17 4.59 0.66
CA PRO A 66 12.46 4.55 2.09
C PRO A 66 11.79 3.37 2.78
N GLU A 67 12.18 3.10 4.02
CA GLU A 67 11.49 2.14 4.89
C GLU A 67 10.12 2.65 5.32
N PHE A 68 10.04 3.95 5.65
CA PHE A 68 8.80 4.64 6.01
C PHE A 68 8.62 5.83 5.10
N SER A 69 7.40 6.04 4.62
CA SER A 69 7.03 7.22 3.85
C SER A 69 5.93 7.96 4.57
N PHE A 70 6.17 9.22 4.90
CA PHE A 70 5.18 10.07 5.56
C PHE A 70 4.96 11.33 4.75
N PHE A 71 3.69 11.62 4.43
CA PHE A 71 3.34 12.77 3.59
C PHE A 71 1.91 13.20 3.84
N GLU A 72 1.55 14.38 3.36
CA GLU A 72 0.17 14.86 3.37
C GLU A 72 -0.43 14.75 1.97
N CYS A 73 -1.70 14.38 1.92
CA CYS A 73 -2.47 14.29 0.69
C CYS A 73 -3.91 14.71 0.98
N GLU A 74 -4.36 15.77 0.32
CA GLU A 74 -5.74 16.28 0.43
C GLU A 74 -6.20 16.45 1.88
N GLY A 75 -5.33 17.03 2.71
CA GLY A 75 -5.65 17.28 4.11
C GLY A 75 -5.48 16.10 5.05
N LYS A 76 -5.02 14.95 4.56
CA LYS A 76 -4.77 13.76 5.38
C LYS A 76 -3.29 13.48 5.50
N ARG A 77 -2.84 13.11 6.70
CA ARG A 77 -1.47 12.66 6.94
C ARG A 77 -1.41 11.15 6.73
N VAL A 78 -0.50 10.72 5.89
CA VAL A 78 -0.40 9.33 5.45
C VAL A 78 0.97 8.78 5.83
N LEU A 79 0.98 7.62 6.48
CA LEU A 79 2.19 6.89 6.81
C LEU A 79 2.14 5.52 6.14
N ILE A 80 3.21 5.15 5.42
CA ILE A 80 3.33 3.85 4.75
C ILE A 80 4.58 3.15 5.26
N THR A 81 4.47 1.87 5.57
CA THR A 81 5.60 0.98 5.82
C THR A 81 5.23 -0.44 5.37
N HIS A 82 6.23 -1.29 5.12
CA HIS A 82 5.93 -2.66 4.68
C HIS A 82 5.49 -3.54 5.85
N ILE A 83 6.29 -3.61 6.92
CA ILE A 83 6.00 -4.46 8.07
C ILE A 83 5.44 -3.61 9.20
N GLY A 84 4.11 -3.46 9.22
CA GLY A 84 3.45 -2.58 10.18
C GLY A 84 2.61 -3.29 11.25
N GLY A 85 2.10 -4.46 10.92
CA GLY A 85 1.17 -5.16 11.81
C GLY A 85 -0.26 -4.68 11.64
N TYR A 86 -1.05 -4.81 12.68
CA TYR A 86 -2.48 -4.49 12.68
C TYR A 86 -2.86 -3.73 13.95
N PRO A 87 -4.03 -3.11 14.02
CA PRO A 87 -4.51 -2.47 15.25
C PRO A 87 -4.39 -3.41 16.43
N ASN A 88 -3.86 -2.89 17.54
CA ASN A 88 -3.50 -3.58 18.77
C ASN A 88 -2.28 -4.49 18.67
N HIS A 89 -1.71 -4.65 17.46
CA HIS A 89 -0.56 -5.52 17.21
C HIS A 89 0.42 -4.89 16.21
N TYR A 90 0.59 -3.57 16.29
CA TYR A 90 1.58 -2.89 15.44
C TYR A 90 2.99 -3.32 15.83
N SER A 91 3.88 -3.40 14.84
CA SER A 91 5.29 -3.66 15.12
C SER A 91 5.86 -2.52 15.98
N PRO A 92 6.89 -2.78 16.81
CA PRO A 92 7.48 -1.72 17.63
C PRO A 92 7.94 -0.50 16.84
N ALA A 93 8.56 -0.73 15.68
CA ALA A 93 9.02 0.37 14.81
C ALA A 93 7.84 1.16 14.25
N ALA A 94 6.78 0.46 13.79
CA ALA A 94 5.58 1.13 13.29
C ALA A 94 4.91 1.95 14.39
N MET A 95 4.80 1.39 15.60
CA MET A 95 4.17 2.10 16.70
C MET A 95 4.91 3.39 17.06
N ARG A 96 6.25 3.36 17.06
CA ARG A 96 7.06 4.55 17.30
C ARG A 96 6.77 5.64 16.25
N MET A 97 6.66 5.24 14.97
CA MET A 97 6.35 6.18 13.89
C MET A 97 4.92 6.71 14.00
N ILE A 98 3.96 5.87 14.34
CA ILE A 98 2.57 6.28 14.53
C ILE A 98 2.49 7.33 15.65
N GLU A 99 3.17 7.08 16.76
CA GLU A 99 3.17 8.00 17.90
C GLU A 99 3.81 9.35 17.55
N SER A 100 4.89 9.35 16.77
CA SER A 100 5.60 10.58 16.42
C SER A 100 4.93 11.36 15.30
N THR A 101 4.29 10.69 14.32
CA THR A 101 3.71 11.35 13.15
C THR A 101 2.21 11.57 13.26
N ARG A 102 1.51 10.76 14.06
CA ARG A 102 0.05 10.79 14.23
C ARG A 102 -0.67 10.83 12.89
N PRO A 103 -0.51 9.78 12.06
CA PRO A 103 -1.14 9.76 10.74
C PRO A 103 -2.65 9.60 10.85
N ASP A 104 -3.35 10.08 9.83
CA ASP A 104 -4.79 9.84 9.67
C ASP A 104 -5.03 8.51 8.94
N ILE A 105 -4.07 8.12 8.09
CA ILE A 105 -4.11 6.86 7.34
C ILE A 105 -2.77 6.15 7.55
N PHE A 106 -2.81 4.89 7.96
CA PHE A 106 -1.63 4.05 8.08
C PHE A 106 -1.75 2.84 7.15
N ILE A 107 -0.80 2.70 6.26
CA ILE A 107 -0.79 1.66 5.23
C ILE A 107 0.38 0.71 5.47
N ALA A 108 0.09 -0.60 5.49
CA ALA A 108 1.09 -1.64 5.65
C ALA A 108 0.81 -2.80 4.69
N GLY A 109 1.82 -3.64 4.47
CA GLY A 109 1.71 -4.84 3.65
C GLY A 109 2.19 -6.07 4.40
N HIS A 110 2.99 -6.89 3.74
CA HIS A 110 3.70 -8.05 4.28
C HIS A 110 2.84 -9.28 4.60
N SER A 111 1.73 -9.14 5.31
CA SER A 111 0.90 -10.28 5.72
C SER A 111 0.14 -10.93 4.57
N HIS A 112 -0.02 -10.22 3.46
CA HIS A 112 -0.87 -10.60 2.33
C HIS A 112 -2.36 -10.69 2.66
N ILE A 113 -2.78 -10.13 3.81
CA ILE A 113 -4.17 -10.18 4.26
C ILE A 113 -4.79 -8.79 4.13
N LEU A 114 -5.81 -8.70 3.27
CA LEU A 114 -6.58 -7.49 3.09
C LEU A 114 -7.26 -7.08 4.41
N LYS A 115 -7.07 -5.83 4.82
CA LYS A 115 -7.77 -5.28 5.98
C LYS A 115 -7.90 -3.77 5.86
N VAL A 116 -9.13 -3.30 5.93
CA VAL A 116 -9.45 -1.87 5.98
C VAL A 116 -10.31 -1.65 7.21
N ILE A 117 -9.76 -1.01 8.23
CA ILE A 117 -10.45 -0.84 9.51
C ILE A 117 -9.99 0.44 10.21
N TYR A 118 -10.92 1.14 10.84
CA TYR A 118 -10.58 2.29 11.66
C TYR A 118 -10.09 1.85 13.04
N ASP A 119 -8.95 2.38 13.46
CA ASP A 119 -8.37 2.14 14.79
C ASP A 119 -8.73 3.33 15.70
N PRO A 120 -9.67 3.15 16.64
CA PRO A 120 -10.09 4.25 17.51
C PRO A 120 -9.05 4.61 18.58
N VAL A 121 -8.11 3.72 18.88
CA VAL A 121 -7.06 3.98 19.86
C VAL A 121 -6.02 4.94 19.28
N CYS A 122 -5.50 4.64 18.10
CA CYS A 122 -4.52 5.48 17.40
C CYS A 122 -5.18 6.54 16.52
N LYS A 123 -6.50 6.51 16.38
CA LYS A 123 -7.29 7.48 15.60
C LYS A 123 -6.82 7.56 14.15
N LEU A 124 -6.71 6.41 13.52
CA LEU A 124 -6.27 6.31 12.13
C LEU A 124 -7.09 5.26 11.37
N LEU A 125 -7.13 5.42 10.05
CA LEU A 125 -7.65 4.36 9.18
C LEU A 125 -6.48 3.46 8.81
N HIS A 126 -6.56 2.18 9.22
CA HIS A 126 -5.59 1.17 8.87
C HIS A 126 -5.97 0.52 7.53
N ILE A 127 -5.03 0.48 6.60
CA ILE A 127 -5.22 -0.17 5.30
C ILE A 127 -4.07 -1.14 5.07
N ASN A 128 -4.39 -2.40 4.90
CA ASN A 128 -3.50 -3.37 4.29
C ASN A 128 -4.19 -3.84 3.01
N PRO A 129 -3.66 -3.52 1.82
CA PRO A 129 -4.34 -3.84 0.58
C PRO A 129 -4.30 -5.32 0.22
N GLY A 130 -3.64 -6.15 1.02
CA GLY A 130 -3.37 -7.53 0.69
C GLY A 130 -2.28 -7.63 -0.37
N ALA A 131 -2.06 -8.82 -0.91
CA ALA A 131 -1.06 -9.02 -1.94
C ALA A 131 -1.68 -8.84 -3.33
N ALA A 132 -1.11 -7.95 -4.12
CA ALA A 132 -1.54 -7.74 -5.50
C ALA A 132 -0.90 -8.76 -6.45
N GLY A 133 0.21 -9.39 -6.03
CA GLY A 133 0.93 -10.38 -6.81
C GLY A 133 0.46 -11.80 -6.56
N GLN A 134 1.16 -12.75 -7.20
CA GLN A 134 0.81 -14.17 -7.14
C GLN A 134 1.63 -14.96 -6.12
N TYR A 135 2.68 -14.38 -5.57
CA TYR A 135 3.59 -15.07 -4.67
C TYR A 135 3.13 -14.97 -3.22
N GLY A 136 3.03 -16.12 -2.54
CA GLY A 136 2.67 -16.18 -1.12
C GLY A 136 1.60 -17.22 -0.83
N PHE A 137 1.01 -17.13 0.36
CA PHE A 137 0.00 -18.09 0.84
C PHE A 137 -1.44 -17.59 0.69
N HIS A 138 -1.63 -16.39 0.17
CA HIS A 138 -2.96 -15.83 -0.05
C HIS A 138 -3.70 -16.57 -1.17
N LYS A 139 -5.02 -16.66 -1.05
CA LYS A 139 -5.86 -17.36 -2.04
C LYS A 139 -6.32 -16.43 -3.15
N VAL A 140 -6.49 -15.16 -2.83
CA VAL A 140 -6.93 -14.15 -3.78
C VAL A 140 -5.96 -12.98 -3.79
N ARG A 141 -5.81 -12.36 -4.94
CA ARG A 141 -5.05 -11.13 -5.13
C ARG A 141 -5.98 -9.97 -4.86
N THR A 142 -5.50 -8.96 -4.15
CA THR A 142 -6.34 -7.81 -3.81
C THR A 142 -5.61 -6.49 -4.03
N ALA A 143 -6.39 -5.44 -4.22
CA ALA A 143 -5.92 -4.07 -4.26
C ALA A 143 -7.05 -3.17 -3.75
N VAL A 144 -6.72 -1.95 -3.38
CA VAL A 144 -7.67 -0.99 -2.82
C VAL A 144 -7.59 0.30 -3.61
N ARG A 145 -8.71 0.97 -3.82
CA ARG A 145 -8.72 2.32 -4.34
C ARG A 145 -9.77 3.14 -3.61
N PHE A 146 -9.52 4.43 -3.49
CA PHE A 146 -10.45 5.35 -2.83
C PHE A 146 -10.18 6.78 -3.28
N THR A 147 -11.07 7.68 -2.90
CA THR A 147 -10.95 9.10 -3.19
C THR A 147 -10.65 9.88 -1.92
N LEU A 148 -9.66 10.77 -1.99
CA LEU A 148 -9.40 11.79 -0.97
C LEU A 148 -9.84 13.12 -1.50
N ASP A 149 -10.67 13.84 -0.72
CA ASP A 149 -11.18 15.13 -1.13
C ASP A 149 -11.31 16.05 0.08
N ASP A 150 -10.35 16.95 0.22
CA ASP A 150 -10.33 17.96 1.29
C ASP A 150 -10.62 17.39 2.69
N GLY A 151 -9.88 16.32 3.04
CA GLY A 151 -10.00 15.64 4.32
C GLY A 151 -11.02 14.50 4.37
N ASP A 152 -11.83 14.33 3.33
CA ASP A 152 -12.78 13.22 3.26
C ASP A 152 -12.16 12.01 2.55
N ILE A 153 -12.40 10.82 3.11
CA ILE A 153 -12.06 9.54 2.49
C ILE A 153 -13.39 8.91 2.03
N ARG A 154 -13.52 8.66 0.74
CA ARG A 154 -14.78 8.12 0.20
C ARG A 154 -14.54 7.21 -0.99
N ASP A 155 -15.61 6.53 -1.41
CA ASP A 155 -15.62 5.64 -2.57
C ASP A 155 -14.58 4.52 -2.45
N MET A 156 -14.47 3.95 -1.26
CA MET A 156 -13.54 2.85 -0.99
C MET A 156 -14.01 1.60 -1.75
N GLU A 157 -13.14 1.10 -2.63
CA GLU A 157 -13.41 -0.09 -3.44
C GLU A 157 -12.26 -1.06 -3.34
N ILE A 158 -12.59 -2.35 -3.37
CA ILE A 158 -11.63 -3.43 -3.31
C ILE A 158 -11.67 -4.20 -4.61
N GLY A 159 -10.51 -4.35 -5.26
CA GLY A 159 -10.34 -5.24 -6.40
C GLY A 159 -9.91 -6.62 -5.90
N GLU A 160 -10.44 -7.65 -6.50
CA GLU A 160 -10.19 -9.02 -6.08
C GLU A 160 -10.08 -9.93 -7.30
N TRP A 161 -9.03 -10.72 -7.36
CA TRP A 161 -8.76 -11.64 -8.46
C TRP A 161 -8.25 -12.96 -7.93
N SER A 162 -8.54 -14.04 -8.63
CA SER A 162 -8.00 -15.34 -8.28
C SER A 162 -6.48 -15.35 -8.47
N ARG A 163 -5.79 -15.95 -7.54
CA ARG A 163 -4.37 -16.22 -7.72
C ARG A 163 -4.23 -17.37 -8.73
N VAL A 164 -3.37 -17.18 -9.74
CA VAL A 164 -3.15 -18.21 -10.73
C VAL A 164 -2.48 -19.40 -10.08
N ALA A 165 -3.12 -20.56 -10.15
CA ALA A 165 -2.54 -21.81 -9.68
C ALA A 165 -1.42 -22.25 -10.63
N LYS A 166 -0.34 -22.72 -10.07
CA LYS A 166 0.81 -23.23 -10.85
C LYS A 166 1.16 -24.63 -10.46
#